data_b810b4fbdadd5a331fec2734e749c79f
#
_entry.id   b810b4fbdadd5a331fec2734e749c79f
#
_cell.length_a   1.000
_cell.length_b   1.000
_cell.length_c   1.000
_cell.angle_alpha   90.00
_cell.angle_beta   90.00
_cell.angle_gamma   90.00
#
_symmetry.space_group_name_H-M   'P 1'
#
loop_
_entity.id
_entity.type
_entity.pdbx_description
1 polymer ?
#
loop_
_entity_poly.entity_id
_entity_poly.type
_entity_poly.pdbx_seq_one_letter_code
_entity_poly.pdbx_strand_id
1 'polypeptide(L)'
;MARTPTSRGAAPKSPSALPSSTQSETFRGNAGELQQQAGGKHPVLTTQQGIAVADNQNSLRSSPRGPALLEDFILREKITHFDHERIPERIVHARGSGAHGFFELTHSLKKYTTAQVLTEVGVQTPVFTRFSTVAGGAGSVDTPRDVRGFAVKFYTPEGNWDLVGNNIPVFFIQDAMKFPDLVHAVKMEPDRAFPQAASAHDTFWDFVSLMPESMHMVMWAMSDVALPRSL
;
A
#
# COMPACT_ATOMS: atom_id res chain seq x y z
N MET A 1 11.19 -68.11 4.99
CA MET A 1 11.63 -67.04 4.05
C MET A 1 11.35 -65.70 4.71
N ALA A 2 12.35 -65.10 5.29
CA ALA A 2 12.27 -63.84 6.00
C ALA A 2 12.42 -62.67 4.99
N ARG A 3 11.49 -61.71 5.02
CA ARG A 3 11.55 -60.49 4.21
C ARG A 3 12.40 -59.46 4.96
N THR A 4 13.44 -58.99 4.28
CA THR A 4 14.32 -57.89 4.69
C THR A 4 13.55 -56.56 4.62
N PRO A 5 13.65 -55.63 5.58
CA PRO A 5 13.02 -54.32 5.49
C PRO A 5 13.85 -53.40 4.59
N THR A 6 13.21 -52.79 3.61
CA THR A 6 13.76 -51.76 2.75
C THR A 6 14.01 -50.48 3.52
N SER A 7 15.23 -49.96 3.45
CA SER A 7 15.64 -48.67 4.00
C SER A 7 14.83 -47.52 3.42
N ARG A 8 14.17 -46.74 4.29
CA ARG A 8 13.58 -45.45 3.93
C ARG A 8 14.71 -44.48 3.58
N GLY A 9 14.67 -43.97 2.36
CA GLY A 9 15.57 -42.91 1.92
C GLY A 9 15.41 -41.67 2.81
N ALA A 10 16.51 -41.06 3.17
CA ALA A 10 16.57 -39.84 3.94
C ALA A 10 15.88 -38.69 3.15
N ALA A 11 15.05 -37.93 3.85
CA ALA A 11 14.44 -36.73 3.31
C ALA A 11 15.51 -35.74 2.82
N PRO A 12 15.30 -34.98 1.77
CA PRO A 12 16.25 -33.98 1.30
C PRO A 12 16.48 -32.94 2.40
N LYS A 13 17.74 -32.70 2.71
CA LYS A 13 18.15 -31.65 3.67
C LYS A 13 17.73 -30.33 3.08
N SER A 14 16.99 -29.52 3.87
CA SER A 14 16.69 -28.13 3.55
C SER A 14 17.99 -27.36 3.22
N PRO A 15 17.98 -26.45 2.25
CA PRO A 15 19.16 -25.66 1.91
C PRO A 15 19.70 -24.98 3.17
N SER A 16 21.01 -25.11 3.38
CA SER A 16 21.72 -24.51 4.51
C SER A 16 21.48 -22.99 4.51
N ALA A 17 21.08 -22.47 5.66
CA ALA A 17 20.94 -21.03 5.88
C ALA A 17 22.23 -20.31 5.46
N LEU A 18 22.11 -19.24 4.68
CA LEU A 18 23.20 -18.34 4.33
C LEU A 18 23.87 -17.81 5.61
N PRO A 19 25.18 -17.63 5.64
CA PRO A 19 25.89 -17.17 6.83
C PRO A 19 25.43 -15.77 7.25
N SER A 20 25.19 -15.59 8.54
CA SER A 20 24.61 -14.39 9.16
C SER A 20 25.44 -13.10 9.02
N SER A 21 26.69 -13.19 8.59
CA SER A 21 27.60 -12.04 8.46
C SER A 21 27.39 -11.19 7.19
N THR A 22 26.67 -11.70 6.20
CA THR A 22 26.38 -10.96 4.94
C THR A 22 25.07 -10.18 4.99
N GLN A 23 24.27 -10.34 6.03
CA GLN A 23 22.94 -9.71 6.09
C GLN A 23 22.95 -8.24 6.51
N SER A 24 23.93 -7.78 7.30
CA SER A 24 23.96 -6.42 7.80
C SER A 24 24.36 -5.36 6.77
N GLU A 25 25.05 -5.75 5.70
CA GLU A 25 25.51 -4.81 4.66
C GLU A 25 24.51 -4.63 3.51
N THR A 26 23.50 -5.50 3.39
CA THR A 26 22.61 -5.53 2.24
C THR A 26 21.29 -4.78 2.47
N PHE A 27 20.87 -4.53 3.68
CA PHE A 27 19.67 -3.75 3.96
C PHE A 27 20.00 -2.27 4.08
N ARG A 28 19.80 -1.54 2.99
CA ARG A 28 19.91 -0.08 2.95
C ARG A 28 18.52 0.54 2.86
N GLY A 29 18.32 1.67 3.55
CA GLY A 29 17.05 2.38 3.57
C GLY A 29 16.22 2.05 4.82
N ASN A 30 15.03 2.63 4.89
CA ASN A 30 14.19 2.65 6.10
C ASN A 30 13.84 1.25 6.66
N ALA A 31 13.58 0.29 5.78
CA ALA A 31 13.28 -1.08 6.21
C ALA A 31 14.50 -1.77 6.85
N GLY A 32 15.70 -1.52 6.33
CA GLY A 32 16.94 -2.04 6.92
C GLY A 32 17.24 -1.42 8.28
N GLU A 33 17.01 -0.13 8.44
CA GLU A 33 17.19 0.58 9.70
C GLU A 33 16.20 0.12 10.76
N LEU A 34 14.93 -0.07 10.41
CA LEU A 34 13.91 -0.66 11.30
C LEU A 34 14.29 -2.07 11.76
N GLN A 35 14.80 -2.89 10.86
CA GLN A 35 15.26 -4.23 11.21
C GLN A 35 16.47 -4.20 12.16
N GLN A 36 17.40 -3.26 11.98
CA GLN A 36 18.53 -3.08 12.88
C GLN A 36 18.08 -2.64 14.27
N GLN A 37 17.15 -1.69 14.35
CA GLN A 37 16.59 -1.20 15.62
C GLN A 37 15.85 -2.30 16.38
N ALA A 38 15.15 -3.17 15.69
CA ALA A 38 14.49 -4.32 16.31
C ALA A 38 15.44 -5.35 16.91
N GLY A 39 16.77 -5.16 16.78
CA GLY A 39 17.83 -5.93 17.45
C GLY A 39 17.80 -7.42 17.17
N GLY A 40 17.19 -7.82 16.06
CA GLY A 40 16.66 -9.13 16.03
C GLY A 40 17.20 -10.11 15.01
N LYS A 41 16.82 -11.33 15.23
CA LYS A 41 16.92 -12.44 14.27
C LYS A 41 15.74 -12.28 13.30
N HIS A 42 15.98 -11.61 12.18
CA HIS A 42 14.94 -11.45 11.16
C HIS A 42 14.97 -12.63 10.17
N PRO A 43 13.81 -13.13 9.77
CA PRO A 43 13.74 -14.08 8.68
C PRO A 43 14.25 -13.42 7.39
N VAL A 44 14.91 -14.19 6.56
CA VAL A 44 15.33 -13.73 5.22
C VAL A 44 14.08 -13.44 4.40
N LEU A 45 14.01 -12.23 3.83
CA LEU A 45 12.96 -11.90 2.87
C LEU A 45 13.15 -12.72 1.61
N THR A 46 12.08 -13.25 1.08
CA THR A 46 12.09 -14.05 -0.16
C THR A 46 11.00 -13.59 -1.12
N THR A 47 11.20 -13.87 -2.41
CA THR A 47 10.11 -13.84 -3.40
C THR A 47 9.08 -14.93 -3.08
N GLN A 48 7.95 -14.91 -3.79
CA GLN A 48 6.94 -15.97 -3.69
C GLN A 48 7.49 -17.36 -4.10
N GLN A 49 8.54 -17.41 -4.92
CA GLN A 49 9.24 -18.62 -5.30
C GLN A 49 10.31 -19.06 -4.30
N GLY A 50 10.49 -18.31 -3.20
CA GLY A 50 11.48 -18.64 -2.17
C GLY A 50 12.91 -18.17 -2.47
N ILE A 51 13.10 -17.29 -3.45
CA ILE A 51 14.41 -16.70 -3.76
C ILE A 51 14.67 -15.55 -2.78
N ALA A 52 15.86 -15.55 -2.16
CA ALA A 52 16.23 -14.51 -1.19
C ALA A 52 16.27 -13.11 -1.86
N VAL A 53 15.65 -12.14 -1.21
CA VAL A 53 15.66 -10.72 -1.61
C VAL A 53 16.58 -9.97 -0.66
N ALA A 54 17.69 -9.44 -1.20
CA ALA A 54 18.67 -8.71 -0.43
C ALA A 54 18.22 -7.31 -0.03
N ASP A 55 17.47 -6.65 -0.91
CA ASP A 55 16.99 -5.27 -0.69
C ASP A 55 15.58 -5.11 -1.29
N ASN A 56 14.57 -5.02 -0.43
CA ASN A 56 13.19 -4.83 -0.85
C ASN A 56 12.82 -3.35 -1.08
N GLN A 57 13.76 -2.44 -0.97
CA GLN A 57 13.59 -1.02 -1.31
C GLN A 57 14.11 -0.68 -2.72
N ASN A 58 14.82 -1.61 -3.34
CA ASN A 58 15.45 -1.41 -4.65
C ASN A 58 14.62 -2.08 -5.75
N SER A 59 13.78 -1.30 -6.39
CA SER A 59 12.98 -1.69 -7.55
C SER A 59 13.42 -0.92 -8.79
N LEU A 60 13.17 -1.49 -9.97
CA LEU A 60 13.47 -0.85 -11.24
C LEU A 60 12.74 0.50 -11.34
N ARG A 61 13.45 1.52 -11.81
CA ARG A 61 12.93 2.89 -11.96
C ARG A 61 13.10 3.37 -13.39
N SER A 62 12.23 4.27 -13.82
CA SER A 62 12.35 4.92 -15.15
C SER A 62 13.59 5.81 -15.26
N SER A 63 14.11 6.29 -14.14
CA SER A 63 15.35 7.07 -14.02
C SER A 63 15.80 7.07 -12.56
N PRO A 64 17.01 7.54 -12.20
CA PRO A 64 17.48 7.56 -10.81
C PRO A 64 16.55 8.27 -9.81
N ARG A 65 15.74 9.21 -10.29
CA ARG A 65 14.72 9.93 -9.50
C ARG A 65 13.30 9.75 -10.03
N GLY A 66 13.11 8.85 -10.99
CA GLY A 66 11.83 8.55 -11.59
C GLY A 66 11.00 7.57 -10.75
N PRO A 67 9.74 7.36 -11.14
CA PRO A 67 8.86 6.40 -10.49
C PRO A 67 9.39 4.97 -10.63
N ALA A 68 9.08 4.15 -9.63
CA ALA A 68 9.29 2.71 -9.70
C ALA A 68 8.33 2.07 -10.72
N LEU A 69 8.78 1.01 -11.37
CA LEU A 69 8.06 0.35 -12.46
C LEU A 69 7.46 -0.98 -11.96
N LEU A 70 6.22 -1.26 -12.34
CA LEU A 70 5.53 -2.52 -12.03
C LEU A 70 6.06 -3.71 -12.86
N GLU A 71 6.89 -3.47 -13.86
CA GLU A 71 7.64 -4.50 -14.56
C GLU A 71 8.64 -5.21 -13.65
N ASP A 72 9.13 -4.52 -12.63
CA ASP A 72 10.00 -5.14 -11.63
C ASP A 72 9.17 -6.01 -10.66
N PHE A 73 9.62 -7.25 -10.47
CA PHE A 73 8.96 -8.18 -9.57
C PHE A 73 9.05 -7.74 -8.09
N ILE A 74 10.08 -7.01 -7.67
CA ILE A 74 10.25 -6.56 -6.29
C ILE A 74 9.07 -5.69 -5.87
N LEU A 75 8.78 -4.61 -6.61
CA LEU A 75 7.65 -3.73 -6.30
C LEU A 75 6.32 -4.49 -6.41
N ARG A 76 6.13 -5.28 -7.46
CA ARG A 76 4.90 -6.01 -7.68
C ARG A 76 4.62 -7.03 -6.57
N GLU A 77 5.60 -7.83 -6.20
CA GLU A 77 5.42 -8.81 -5.12
C GLU A 77 5.23 -8.14 -3.76
N LYS A 78 5.94 -7.05 -3.49
CA LYS A 78 5.79 -6.29 -2.25
C LYS A 78 4.36 -5.75 -2.08
N ILE A 79 3.78 -5.19 -3.14
CA ILE A 79 2.40 -4.70 -3.14
C ILE A 79 1.41 -5.86 -3.00
N THR A 80 1.54 -6.89 -3.82
CA THR A 80 0.57 -8.00 -3.84
C THR A 80 0.61 -8.82 -2.56
N HIS A 81 1.77 -8.99 -1.94
CA HIS A 81 1.89 -9.71 -0.68
C HIS A 81 1.03 -9.09 0.41
N PHE A 82 1.12 -7.80 0.63
CA PHE A 82 0.36 -7.17 1.69
C PHE A 82 -1.12 -6.94 1.31
N ASP A 83 -1.44 -6.73 0.03
CA ASP A 83 -2.82 -6.63 -0.43
C ASP A 83 -3.61 -7.93 -0.19
N HIS A 84 -2.95 -9.07 -0.29
CA HIS A 84 -3.58 -10.38 -0.07
C HIS A 84 -3.72 -10.79 1.41
N GLU A 85 -3.21 -10.02 2.34
CA GLU A 85 -3.41 -10.28 3.77
C GLU A 85 -4.88 -10.16 4.19
N ARG A 86 -5.69 -9.44 3.42
CA ARG A 86 -7.10 -9.16 3.73
C ARG A 86 -8.00 -9.48 2.56
N ILE A 87 -8.66 -10.61 2.65
CA ILE A 87 -9.66 -11.07 1.68
C ILE A 87 -10.96 -11.33 2.45
N PRO A 88 -12.10 -10.82 2.00
CA PRO A 88 -12.37 -10.15 0.72
C PRO A 88 -12.29 -8.62 0.71
N GLU A 89 -11.94 -7.98 1.81
CA GLU A 89 -11.92 -6.52 1.86
C GLU A 89 -10.63 -5.90 1.27
N ARG A 90 -10.68 -4.60 0.96
CA ARG A 90 -9.49 -3.84 0.55
C ARG A 90 -8.52 -3.69 1.71
N ILE A 91 -7.24 -3.67 1.42
CA ILE A 91 -6.19 -3.44 2.43
C ILE A 91 -6.28 -2.02 3.03
N VAL A 92 -6.62 -1.04 2.24
CA VAL A 92 -6.98 0.32 2.62
C VAL A 92 -8.27 0.72 1.93
N HIS A 93 -9.01 1.69 2.44
CA HIS A 93 -10.31 2.13 1.92
C HIS A 93 -11.41 1.05 1.95
N ALA A 94 -11.36 0.11 2.90
CA ALA A 94 -12.35 -0.95 2.99
C ALA A 94 -13.75 -0.42 3.33
N ARG A 95 -13.86 0.47 4.32
CA ARG A 95 -15.10 1.16 4.65
C ARG A 95 -15.40 2.26 3.65
N GLY A 96 -16.59 2.25 3.05
CA GLY A 96 -16.99 3.29 2.12
C GLY A 96 -18.39 3.12 1.59
N SER A 97 -18.88 4.18 0.95
CA SER A 97 -20.15 4.24 0.24
C SER A 97 -19.95 4.74 -1.17
N GLY A 98 -20.87 4.41 -2.07
CA GLY A 98 -20.78 4.84 -3.47
C GLY A 98 -22.10 5.39 -3.97
N ALA A 99 -22.00 6.20 -5.04
CA ALA A 99 -23.11 6.78 -5.73
C ALA A 99 -22.91 6.76 -7.24
N HIS A 100 -23.97 6.51 -7.97
CA HIS A 100 -24.04 6.76 -9.42
C HIS A 100 -24.44 8.18 -9.69
N GLY A 101 -23.94 8.73 -10.79
CA GLY A 101 -24.28 10.06 -11.24
C GLY A 101 -23.76 10.34 -12.65
N PHE A 102 -23.69 11.60 -12.99
CA PHE A 102 -23.06 12.06 -14.23
C PHE A 102 -22.15 13.24 -13.94
N PHE A 103 -21.15 13.38 -14.77
CA PHE A 103 -20.27 14.55 -14.83
C PHE A 103 -20.61 15.35 -16.06
N GLU A 104 -20.69 16.66 -15.90
CA GLU A 104 -20.90 17.59 -17.00
C GLU A 104 -19.88 18.72 -16.92
N LEU A 105 -19.08 18.86 -17.96
CA LEU A 105 -18.08 19.91 -18.06
C LEU A 105 -18.73 21.26 -18.38
N THR A 106 -18.46 22.26 -17.56
CA THR A 106 -18.98 23.63 -17.77
C THR A 106 -18.05 24.51 -18.58
N HIS A 107 -16.75 24.25 -18.58
CA HIS A 107 -15.73 25.02 -19.29
C HIS A 107 -14.70 24.12 -19.92
N SER A 108 -14.40 24.27 -21.19
CA SER A 108 -13.44 23.43 -21.91
C SER A 108 -12.03 23.63 -21.43
N LEU A 109 -11.34 22.52 -21.19
CA LEU A 109 -9.93 22.47 -20.83
C LEU A 109 -9.01 22.05 -22.01
N LYS A 110 -9.48 22.22 -23.27
CA LYS A 110 -8.71 21.90 -24.48
C LYS A 110 -7.30 22.47 -24.51
N LYS A 111 -7.09 23.59 -23.82
CA LYS A 111 -5.76 24.21 -23.70
C LYS A 111 -4.74 23.32 -22.97
N TYR A 112 -5.21 22.43 -22.10
CA TYR A 112 -4.36 21.66 -21.19
C TYR A 112 -4.39 20.16 -21.45
N THR A 113 -5.45 19.65 -22.09
CA THR A 113 -5.64 18.21 -22.28
C THR A 113 -6.39 17.89 -23.55
N THR A 114 -6.18 16.68 -24.07
CA THR A 114 -6.94 16.11 -25.20
C THR A 114 -8.04 15.14 -24.75
N ALA A 115 -8.12 14.82 -23.46
CA ALA A 115 -9.13 13.90 -22.92
C ALA A 115 -10.54 14.45 -23.16
N GLN A 116 -11.39 13.71 -23.88
CA GLN A 116 -12.73 14.13 -24.29
C GLN A 116 -13.58 14.61 -23.11
N VAL A 117 -13.58 13.90 -22.01
CA VAL A 117 -14.33 14.22 -20.78
C VAL A 117 -14.04 15.62 -20.24
N LEU A 118 -12.87 16.19 -20.56
CA LEU A 118 -12.44 17.52 -20.13
C LEU A 118 -12.39 18.53 -21.28
N THR A 119 -12.85 18.19 -22.45
CA THR A 119 -12.82 19.10 -23.63
C THR A 119 -14.19 19.43 -24.17
N GLU A 120 -15.18 18.56 -24.01
CA GLU A 120 -16.53 18.72 -24.54
C GLU A 120 -17.48 19.25 -23.46
N VAL A 121 -17.93 20.49 -23.64
CA VAL A 121 -18.83 21.17 -22.71
C VAL A 121 -20.27 20.68 -22.91
N GLY A 122 -20.99 20.47 -21.81
CA GLY A 122 -22.40 20.09 -21.80
C GLY A 122 -22.68 18.61 -22.08
N VAL A 123 -21.63 17.81 -22.28
CA VAL A 123 -21.78 16.33 -22.42
C VAL A 123 -21.89 15.71 -21.05
N GLN A 124 -22.95 14.92 -20.83
CA GLN A 124 -23.14 14.15 -19.61
C GLN A 124 -22.41 12.82 -19.70
N THR A 125 -21.33 12.68 -18.94
CA THR A 125 -20.55 11.44 -18.83
C THR A 125 -21.01 10.67 -17.58
N PRO A 126 -21.48 9.42 -17.69
CA PRO A 126 -21.83 8.61 -16.53
C PRO A 126 -20.63 8.43 -15.61
N VAL A 127 -20.87 8.51 -14.30
CA VAL A 127 -19.82 8.31 -13.29
C VAL A 127 -20.29 7.41 -12.16
N PHE A 128 -19.32 6.76 -11.52
CA PHE A 128 -19.48 6.14 -10.21
C PHE A 128 -18.50 6.80 -9.24
N THR A 129 -19.01 7.33 -8.16
CA THR A 129 -18.20 7.99 -7.12
C THR A 129 -18.16 7.13 -5.87
N ARG A 130 -17.01 7.07 -5.22
CA ARG A 130 -16.83 6.35 -3.96
C ARG A 130 -16.16 7.23 -2.92
N PHE A 131 -16.79 7.34 -1.77
CA PHE A 131 -16.25 7.94 -0.56
C PHE A 131 -15.80 6.84 0.39
N SER A 132 -14.67 7.03 1.08
CA SER A 132 -14.14 6.00 1.98
C SER A 132 -13.32 6.59 3.10
N THR A 133 -13.19 5.84 4.21
CA THR A 133 -12.10 6.00 5.16
C THR A 133 -10.88 5.24 4.67
N VAL A 134 -9.69 5.46 5.23
CA VAL A 134 -8.46 4.82 4.76
C VAL A 134 -8.05 3.64 5.64
N ALA A 135 -7.89 3.87 6.93
CA ALA A 135 -7.28 2.89 7.82
C ALA A 135 -8.24 1.81 8.33
N GLY A 136 -9.52 2.10 8.49
CA GLY A 136 -10.50 1.18 9.03
C GLY A 136 -10.83 0.00 8.12
N GLY A 137 -11.19 -1.15 8.71
CA GLY A 137 -11.81 -2.28 7.99
C GLY A 137 -13.24 -1.98 7.55
N ALA A 138 -13.85 -2.86 6.76
CA ALA A 138 -15.19 -2.69 6.21
C ALA A 138 -16.27 -2.47 7.28
N GLY A 139 -16.11 -3.07 8.46
CA GLY A 139 -17.03 -2.94 9.60
C GLY A 139 -16.77 -1.75 10.52
N SER A 140 -15.77 -0.91 10.24
CA SER A 140 -15.46 0.26 11.05
C SER A 140 -16.55 1.34 10.95
N VAL A 141 -16.55 2.29 11.89
CA VAL A 141 -17.45 3.44 11.85
C VAL A 141 -16.93 4.53 10.91
N ASP A 142 -17.77 5.48 10.53
CA ASP A 142 -17.39 6.57 9.61
C ASP A 142 -16.68 7.74 10.29
N THR A 143 -16.74 7.82 11.62
CA THR A 143 -16.31 8.98 12.42
C THR A 143 -14.88 8.97 12.96
N PRO A 144 -14.03 7.92 12.84
CA PRO A 144 -12.67 7.98 13.32
C PRO A 144 -11.87 9.10 12.63
N ARG A 145 -10.89 9.64 13.32
CA ARG A 145 -9.89 10.50 12.71
C ARG A 145 -9.10 9.69 11.71
N ASP A 146 -9.15 10.09 10.45
CA ASP A 146 -8.56 9.37 9.32
C ASP A 146 -8.52 10.27 8.09
N VAL A 147 -7.72 9.93 7.11
CA VAL A 147 -7.81 10.49 5.77
C VAL A 147 -9.09 9.99 5.10
N ARG A 148 -9.75 10.82 4.31
CA ARG A 148 -10.94 10.44 3.54
C ARG A 148 -10.59 10.29 2.07
N GLY A 149 -10.97 9.14 1.51
CA GLY A 149 -10.84 8.87 0.09
C GLY A 149 -12.02 9.41 -0.70
N PHE A 150 -11.72 9.92 -1.88
CA PHE A 150 -12.70 10.33 -2.88
C PHE A 150 -12.22 9.83 -4.24
N ALA A 151 -12.98 8.91 -4.84
CA ALA A 151 -12.65 8.35 -6.14
C ALA A 151 -13.84 8.50 -7.09
N VAL A 152 -13.55 8.85 -8.34
CA VAL A 152 -14.55 8.97 -9.40
C VAL A 152 -14.10 8.17 -10.61
N LYS A 153 -14.93 7.24 -11.04
CA LYS A 153 -14.76 6.53 -12.31
C LYS A 153 -15.66 7.19 -13.36
N PHE A 154 -15.06 7.67 -14.44
CA PHE A 154 -15.75 8.22 -15.59
C PHE A 154 -15.85 7.13 -16.67
N TYR A 155 -17.05 6.87 -17.14
CA TYR A 155 -17.31 5.92 -18.22
C TYR A 155 -17.37 6.68 -19.54
N THR A 156 -16.20 6.91 -20.14
CA THR A 156 -16.09 7.69 -21.38
C THR A 156 -16.13 6.79 -22.61
N PRO A 157 -16.44 7.33 -23.80
CA PRO A 157 -16.35 6.58 -25.05
C PRO A 157 -14.93 6.09 -25.39
N GLU A 158 -13.90 6.76 -24.84
CA GLU A 158 -12.48 6.39 -25.02
C GLU A 158 -12.03 5.31 -24.03
N GLY A 159 -12.87 4.92 -23.08
CA GLY A 159 -12.60 3.95 -22.02
C GLY A 159 -12.82 4.53 -20.62
N ASN A 160 -12.53 3.75 -19.60
CA ASN A 160 -12.64 4.20 -18.23
C ASN A 160 -11.51 5.20 -17.90
N TRP A 161 -11.90 6.31 -17.28
CA TRP A 161 -10.96 7.30 -16.75
C TRP A 161 -11.21 7.47 -15.26
N ASP A 162 -10.17 7.29 -14.43
CA ASP A 162 -10.30 7.26 -12.99
C ASP A 162 -9.57 8.43 -12.34
N LEU A 163 -10.28 9.16 -11.47
CA LEU A 163 -9.69 10.08 -10.52
C LEU A 163 -9.67 9.39 -9.16
N VAL A 164 -8.47 9.27 -8.59
CA VAL A 164 -8.27 8.68 -7.26
C VAL A 164 -7.69 9.75 -6.36
N GLY A 165 -8.43 10.15 -5.34
CA GLY A 165 -8.07 11.26 -4.48
C GLY A 165 -8.28 11.00 -3.00
N ASN A 166 -7.68 11.87 -2.22
CA ASN A 166 -7.85 11.95 -0.77
C ASN A 166 -8.05 13.40 -0.36
N ASN A 167 -8.60 13.63 0.82
CA ASN A 167 -8.84 14.97 1.37
C ASN A 167 -7.60 15.61 2.03
N ILE A 168 -6.41 15.15 1.70
CA ILE A 168 -5.15 15.78 2.12
C ILE A 168 -4.55 16.59 0.98
N PRO A 169 -3.91 17.74 1.23
CA PRO A 169 -3.45 18.64 0.17
C PRO A 169 -2.30 18.09 -0.67
N VAL A 170 -1.48 17.21 -0.09
CA VAL A 170 -0.39 16.52 -0.80
C VAL A 170 -0.34 15.07 -0.35
N PHE A 171 0.03 14.16 -1.27
CA PHE A 171 0.27 12.78 -0.89
C PHE A 171 1.63 12.67 -0.21
N PHE A 172 1.64 12.11 0.99
CA PHE A 172 2.80 12.09 1.89
C PHE A 172 3.86 11.05 1.51
N ILE A 173 3.54 10.07 0.67
CA ILE A 173 4.46 9.07 0.15
C ILE A 173 4.77 9.39 -1.31
N GLN A 174 6.00 9.80 -1.59
CA GLN A 174 6.46 10.10 -2.95
C GLN A 174 6.97 8.86 -3.68
N ASP A 175 7.51 7.90 -2.95
CA ASP A 175 8.06 6.67 -3.48
C ASP A 175 7.12 5.49 -3.19
N ALA A 176 6.57 4.89 -4.26
CA ALA A 176 5.65 3.75 -4.16
C ALA A 176 6.22 2.56 -3.38
N MET A 177 7.54 2.38 -3.37
CA MET A 177 8.20 1.31 -2.61
C MET A 177 7.97 1.40 -1.10
N LYS A 178 7.72 2.60 -0.58
CA LYS A 178 7.53 2.87 0.85
C LYS A 178 6.07 2.78 1.31
N PHE A 179 5.13 2.75 0.38
CA PHE A 179 3.72 2.69 0.74
C PHE A 179 3.33 1.39 1.46
N PRO A 180 3.78 0.19 1.03
CA PRO A 180 3.55 -1.03 1.80
C PRO A 180 4.13 -0.99 3.21
N ASP A 181 5.28 -0.37 3.42
CA ASP A 181 5.90 -0.25 4.74
C ASP A 181 5.03 0.61 5.68
N LEU A 182 4.47 1.73 5.19
CA LEU A 182 3.50 2.52 5.94
C LEU A 182 2.28 1.67 6.32
N VAL A 183 1.73 0.92 5.38
CA VAL A 183 0.52 0.12 5.63
C VAL A 183 0.80 -0.94 6.70
N HIS A 184 1.92 -1.63 6.65
CA HIS A 184 2.34 -2.55 7.70
C HIS A 184 2.53 -1.86 9.06
N ALA A 185 3.03 -0.63 9.07
CA ALA A 185 3.25 0.12 10.30
C ALA A 185 1.96 0.58 10.98
N VAL A 186 0.86 0.81 10.24
CA VAL A 186 -0.37 1.41 10.77
C VAL A 186 -1.58 0.48 10.78
N LYS A 187 -1.56 -0.61 10.04
CA LYS A 187 -2.72 -1.49 9.90
C LYS A 187 -2.96 -2.34 11.14
N MET A 188 -4.23 -2.58 11.38
CA MET A 188 -4.69 -3.55 12.36
C MET A 188 -4.30 -4.97 11.97
N GLU A 189 -3.98 -5.81 12.94
CA GLU A 189 -3.79 -7.23 12.70
C GLU A 189 -5.08 -7.87 12.16
N PRO A 190 -4.98 -8.76 11.15
CA PRO A 190 -6.14 -9.36 10.51
C PRO A 190 -7.02 -10.20 11.47
N ASP A 191 -6.40 -10.81 12.49
CA ASP A 191 -7.05 -11.71 13.43
C ASP A 191 -7.76 -10.98 14.58
N ARG A 192 -7.30 -9.80 14.98
CA ARG A 192 -7.77 -9.10 16.17
C ARG A 192 -8.59 -7.86 15.88
N ALA A 193 -8.56 -7.35 14.67
CA ALA A 193 -9.20 -6.09 14.27
C ALA A 193 -8.80 -4.88 15.17
N PHE A 194 -7.69 -4.99 15.87
CA PHE A 194 -7.13 -3.97 16.75
C PHE A 194 -5.76 -3.54 16.24
N PRO A 195 -5.36 -2.28 16.41
CA PRO A 195 -3.96 -1.94 16.22
C PRO A 195 -3.14 -2.89 17.07
N GLN A 196 -2.05 -3.41 16.52
CA GLN A 196 -1.16 -4.34 17.21
C GLN A 196 -0.84 -3.77 18.60
N ALA A 197 -1.42 -4.32 19.64
CA ALA A 197 -1.38 -3.74 20.98
C ALA A 197 0.05 -3.57 21.53
N ALA A 198 1.00 -4.35 20.99
CA ALA A 198 2.39 -4.32 21.41
C ALA A 198 3.30 -3.52 20.47
N SER A 199 2.92 -3.26 19.23
CA SER A 199 3.84 -2.73 18.21
C SER A 199 3.27 -1.63 17.31
N ALA A 200 1.95 -1.46 17.22
CA ALA A 200 1.36 -0.52 16.26
C ALA A 200 1.78 0.94 16.50
N HIS A 201 1.93 1.34 17.75
CA HIS A 201 2.39 2.69 18.05
C HIS A 201 3.90 2.82 17.81
N ASP A 202 4.66 1.83 18.18
CA ASP A 202 6.12 1.83 18.04
C ASP A 202 6.49 1.79 16.56
N THR A 203 5.97 0.84 15.79
CA THR A 203 6.26 0.71 14.36
C THR A 203 5.77 1.91 13.55
N PHE A 204 4.66 2.53 13.93
CA PHE A 204 4.19 3.75 13.29
C PHE A 204 5.14 4.93 13.54
N TRP A 205 5.58 5.12 14.78
CA TRP A 205 6.51 6.19 15.11
C TRP A 205 7.89 5.96 14.53
N ASP A 206 8.34 4.71 14.46
CA ASP A 206 9.58 4.34 13.76
C ASP A 206 9.49 4.71 12.29
N PHE A 207 8.41 4.32 11.61
CA PHE A 207 8.20 4.69 10.20
C PHE A 207 8.22 6.20 10.00
N VAL A 208 7.48 6.96 10.82
CA VAL A 208 7.40 8.43 10.71
C VAL A 208 8.75 9.08 11.01
N SER A 209 9.53 8.55 11.94
CA SER A 209 10.87 9.06 12.26
C SER A 209 11.86 8.86 11.13
N LEU A 210 11.76 7.73 10.42
CA LEU A 210 12.59 7.42 9.25
C LEU A 210 12.09 8.10 7.96
N MET A 211 10.84 8.56 7.96
CA MET A 211 10.20 9.23 6.83
C MET A 211 9.44 10.48 7.32
N PRO A 212 10.16 11.54 7.73
CA PRO A 212 9.56 12.69 8.41
C PRO A 212 8.58 13.48 7.54
N GLU A 213 8.66 13.40 6.21
CA GLU A 213 7.66 13.97 5.30
C GLU A 213 6.25 13.41 5.52
N SER A 214 6.13 12.20 6.08
CA SER A 214 4.84 11.60 6.42
C SER A 214 4.13 12.28 7.61
N MET A 215 4.82 13.07 8.41
CA MET A 215 4.23 13.83 9.53
C MET A 215 3.13 14.78 9.08
N HIS A 216 3.23 15.33 7.88
CA HIS A 216 2.17 16.19 7.33
C HIS A 216 0.82 15.45 7.30
N MET A 217 0.82 14.19 6.85
CA MET A 217 -0.39 13.35 6.83
C MET A 217 -0.90 13.10 8.26
N VAL A 218 -0.01 12.80 9.21
CA VAL A 218 -0.40 12.55 10.60
C VAL A 218 -1.09 13.78 11.19
N MET A 219 -0.48 14.94 11.05
CA MET A 219 -1.06 16.19 11.55
C MET A 219 -2.40 16.51 10.90
N TRP A 220 -2.53 16.26 9.60
CA TRP A 220 -3.78 16.47 8.88
C TRP A 220 -4.86 15.47 9.31
N ALA A 221 -4.56 14.17 9.31
CA ALA A 221 -5.51 13.11 9.65
C ALA A 221 -6.01 13.22 11.10
N MET A 222 -5.15 13.65 12.02
CA MET A 222 -5.50 13.82 13.43
C MET A 222 -6.16 15.17 13.75
N SER A 223 -6.18 16.10 12.79
CA SER A 223 -6.82 17.41 12.96
C SER A 223 -8.34 17.33 12.78
N ASP A 224 -9.03 18.33 13.31
CA ASP A 224 -10.48 18.47 13.12
C ASP A 224 -10.86 18.84 11.68
N VAL A 225 -9.90 19.30 10.88
CA VAL A 225 -10.12 19.65 9.47
C VAL A 225 -10.41 18.42 8.62
N ALA A 226 -9.84 17.27 8.99
CA ALA A 226 -10.09 16.00 8.30
C ALA A 226 -11.43 15.36 8.66
N LEU A 227 -12.11 15.84 9.68
CA LEU A 227 -13.46 15.38 10.01
C LEU A 227 -14.47 15.94 9.01
N PRO A 228 -15.45 15.13 8.57
CA PRO A 228 -16.50 15.61 7.68
C PRO A 228 -17.41 16.58 8.45
N ARG A 229 -17.09 17.87 8.40
CA ARG A 229 -17.95 18.93 8.95
C ARG A 229 -19.02 19.39 7.96
N SER A 230 -18.92 18.90 6.71
CA SER A 230 -19.85 19.28 5.65
C SER A 230 -19.74 18.26 4.53
N LEU A 231 -20.60 17.31 4.55
CA LEU A 231 -21.14 16.64 3.37
C LEU A 231 -22.60 16.99 3.29
#